data_0ef60e75e8c9959750af596f7ba788bc
#
_entry.id   0ef60e75e8c9959750af596f7ba788bc
#
_cell.length_a   1.000
_cell.length_b   1.000
_cell.length_c   1.000
_cell.angle_alpha   90.00
_cell.angle_beta   90.00
_cell.angle_gamma   90.00
#
_symmetry.space_group_name_H-M   'P 1'
#
loop_
_entity.id
_entity.type
_entity.pdbx_description
1 polymer ?
#
loop_
_entity_poly.entity_id
_entity_poly.type
_entity_poly.pdbx_seq_one_letter_code
_entity_poly.pdbx_strand_id
1 'polypeptide(L)'
;MDVANPDWQKFIGQLSQELYEKGVDGFFVDNCDVYYYDPHESIFEGITAILQNIMTFGKAVIINGGDTYVAEYRERYGAIDQIMTGVNQESVWSSIDFDSGTFGEQTSETRDYFCKYLETCKADGVEVYLLEYTTNPKLIQKIKEYCKEQDFHFYISNSLELG
;
A
#
# COMPACT_ATOMS: atom_id res chain seq x y z
N MET A 1 -11.51 -4.54 -12.43
CA MET A 1 -11.54 -3.06 -12.26
C MET A 1 -10.70 -2.48 -13.38
N ASP A 2 -11.24 -1.55 -14.17
CA ASP A 2 -10.50 -0.94 -15.29
C ASP A 2 -10.19 0.52 -14.92
N VAL A 3 -9.00 0.74 -14.36
CA VAL A 3 -8.54 2.07 -13.92
C VAL A 3 -8.28 3.03 -15.09
N ALA A 4 -8.10 2.49 -16.30
CA ALA A 4 -7.95 3.30 -17.52
C ALA A 4 -9.30 3.87 -18.02
N ASN A 5 -10.42 3.33 -17.53
CA ASN A 5 -11.74 3.79 -17.94
C ASN A 5 -12.09 5.15 -17.32
N PRO A 6 -12.37 6.21 -18.10
CA PRO A 6 -12.72 7.54 -17.60
C PRO A 6 -13.97 7.56 -16.69
N ASP A 7 -14.94 6.69 -16.93
CA ASP A 7 -16.13 6.59 -16.09
C ASP A 7 -15.79 6.05 -14.70
N TRP A 8 -14.83 5.10 -14.62
CA TRP A 8 -14.34 4.61 -13.34
C TRP A 8 -13.55 5.69 -12.58
N GLN A 9 -12.67 6.42 -13.26
CA GLN A 9 -11.93 7.53 -12.66
C GLN A 9 -12.88 8.61 -12.13
N LYS A 10 -13.91 8.95 -12.91
CA LYS A 10 -14.95 9.89 -12.49
C LYS A 10 -15.73 9.39 -11.28
N PHE A 11 -16.10 8.11 -11.27
CA PHE A 11 -16.80 7.50 -10.14
C PHE A 11 -15.97 7.58 -8.86
N ILE A 12 -14.69 7.21 -8.90
CA ILE A 12 -13.78 7.30 -7.74
C ILE A 12 -13.63 8.75 -7.29
N GLY A 13 -13.48 9.70 -8.22
CA GLY A 13 -13.41 11.13 -7.88
C GLY A 13 -14.66 11.63 -7.16
N GLN A 14 -15.84 11.24 -7.62
CA GLN A 14 -17.11 11.59 -6.94
C GLN A 14 -17.23 10.97 -5.56
N LEU A 15 -16.90 9.68 -5.42
CA LEU A 15 -16.88 8.99 -4.13
C LEU A 15 -15.92 9.65 -3.15
N SER A 16 -14.72 10.02 -3.62
CA SER A 16 -13.72 10.71 -2.79
C SER A 16 -14.22 12.08 -2.32
N GLN A 17 -14.91 12.83 -3.20
CA GLN A 17 -15.53 14.09 -2.84
C GLN A 17 -16.62 13.92 -1.75
N GLU A 18 -17.48 12.91 -1.92
CA GLU A 18 -18.53 12.61 -0.93
C GLU A 18 -17.95 12.24 0.44
N LEU A 19 -16.87 11.44 0.46
CA LEU A 19 -16.18 11.08 1.68
C LEU A 19 -15.51 12.30 2.32
N TYR A 20 -14.85 13.13 1.54
CA TYR A 20 -14.25 14.37 2.01
C TYR A 20 -15.28 15.30 2.68
N GLU A 21 -16.46 15.46 2.06
CA GLU A 21 -17.58 16.26 2.61
C GLU A 21 -18.14 15.68 3.91
N LYS A 22 -18.04 14.35 4.11
CA LYS A 22 -18.37 13.69 5.38
C LYS A 22 -17.33 13.91 6.47
N GLY A 23 -16.18 14.50 6.15
CA GLY A 23 -15.14 14.87 7.10
C GLY A 23 -14.17 13.73 7.44
N VAL A 24 -13.86 12.85 6.49
CA VAL A 24 -12.82 11.82 6.71
C VAL A 24 -11.44 12.44 6.95
N ASP A 25 -10.62 11.75 7.73
CA ASP A 25 -9.24 12.18 8.00
C ASP A 25 -8.27 11.82 6.85
N GLY A 26 -8.61 10.84 6.05
CA GLY A 26 -7.81 10.39 4.91
C GLY A 26 -8.50 9.33 4.07
N PHE A 27 -7.76 8.84 3.09
CA PHE A 27 -8.19 7.81 2.15
C PHE A 27 -7.25 6.61 2.23
N PHE A 28 -7.80 5.43 2.32
CA PHE A 28 -7.08 4.18 2.17
C PHE A 28 -7.46 3.58 0.82
N VAL A 29 -6.50 3.56 -0.12
CA VAL A 29 -6.72 3.15 -1.50
C VAL A 29 -6.20 1.74 -1.68
N ASP A 30 -7.13 0.82 -1.81
CA ASP A 30 -6.82 -0.60 -1.97
C ASP A 30 -6.69 -1.00 -3.45
N ASN A 31 -6.07 -2.16 -3.68
CA ASN A 31 -5.86 -2.77 -5.01
C ASN A 31 -5.02 -1.92 -5.98
N CYS A 32 -3.98 -1.26 -5.50
CA CYS A 32 -3.01 -0.56 -6.36
C CYS A 32 -2.10 -1.52 -7.16
N ASP A 33 -2.22 -2.83 -6.94
CA ASP A 33 -1.45 -3.88 -7.63
C ASP A 33 -1.91 -4.15 -9.08
N VAL A 34 -2.95 -3.48 -9.56
CA VAL A 34 -3.45 -3.71 -10.93
C VAL A 34 -2.38 -3.50 -12.00
N TYR A 35 -1.41 -2.62 -11.75
CA TYR A 35 -0.27 -2.41 -12.67
C TYR A 35 0.69 -3.59 -12.71
N TYR A 36 0.85 -4.32 -11.63
CA TYR A 36 1.64 -5.56 -11.61
C TYR A 36 1.04 -6.63 -12.53
N TYR A 37 -0.29 -6.75 -12.56
CA TYR A 37 -1.00 -7.73 -13.39
C TYR A 37 -1.12 -7.30 -14.86
N ASP A 38 -1.19 -6.01 -15.12
CA ASP A 38 -1.36 -5.43 -16.45
C ASP A 38 -0.51 -4.16 -16.60
N PRO A 39 0.80 -4.28 -16.91
CA PRO A 39 1.75 -3.17 -16.94
C PRO A 39 1.66 -2.36 -18.25
N HIS A 40 0.45 -1.93 -18.62
CA HIS A 40 0.21 -1.05 -19.75
C HIS A 40 0.21 0.43 -19.36
N GLU A 41 0.62 1.29 -20.28
CA GLU A 41 0.68 2.73 -20.07
C GLU A 41 -0.67 3.31 -19.62
N SER A 42 -1.77 2.87 -20.22
CA SER A 42 -3.12 3.33 -19.85
C SER A 42 -3.50 2.98 -18.41
N ILE A 43 -3.00 1.85 -17.86
CA ILE A 43 -3.20 1.46 -16.46
C ILE A 43 -2.36 2.35 -15.55
N PHE A 44 -1.09 2.59 -15.91
CA PHE A 44 -0.22 3.50 -15.18
C PHE A 44 -0.81 4.91 -15.09
N GLU A 45 -1.21 5.48 -16.23
CA GLU A 45 -1.86 6.80 -16.29
C GLU A 45 -3.18 6.84 -15.51
N GLY A 46 -3.97 5.76 -15.58
CA GLY A 46 -5.24 5.64 -14.88
C GLY A 46 -5.09 5.66 -13.36
N ILE A 47 -4.16 4.86 -12.81
CA ILE A 47 -3.84 4.89 -11.36
C ILE A 47 -3.34 6.26 -10.97
N THR A 48 -2.42 6.82 -11.75
CA THR A 48 -1.85 8.14 -11.51
C THR A 48 -2.93 9.22 -11.44
N ALA A 49 -3.85 9.25 -12.40
CA ALA A 49 -4.94 10.21 -12.42
C ALA A 49 -5.87 10.10 -11.20
N ILE A 50 -6.17 8.86 -10.78
CA ILE A 50 -7.00 8.60 -9.59
C ILE A 50 -6.28 9.11 -8.34
N LEU A 51 -5.03 8.71 -8.10
CA LEU A 51 -4.30 9.08 -6.90
C LEU A 51 -4.04 10.58 -6.83
N GLN A 52 -3.61 11.22 -7.92
CA GLN A 52 -3.42 12.66 -7.96
C GLN A 52 -4.72 13.42 -7.71
N ASN A 53 -5.85 12.93 -8.20
CA ASN A 53 -7.15 13.53 -7.90
C ASN A 53 -7.46 13.46 -6.38
N ILE A 54 -7.25 12.30 -5.74
CA ILE A 54 -7.46 12.13 -4.30
C ILE A 54 -6.51 13.02 -3.50
N MET A 55 -5.26 13.16 -3.92
CA MET A 55 -4.28 14.04 -3.27
C MET A 55 -4.71 15.52 -3.26
N THR A 56 -5.54 15.96 -4.21
CA THR A 56 -6.04 17.37 -4.23
C THR A 56 -6.87 17.74 -3.00
N PHE A 57 -7.42 16.79 -2.27
CA PHE A 57 -8.18 17.04 -1.04
C PHE A 57 -7.29 17.44 0.15
N GLY A 58 -5.97 17.31 0.04
CA GLY A 58 -5.03 17.69 1.11
C GLY A 58 -5.16 16.84 2.37
N LYS A 59 -5.65 15.62 2.24
CA LYS A 59 -5.81 14.64 3.30
C LYS A 59 -4.74 13.54 3.18
N ALA A 60 -4.59 12.72 4.22
CA ALA A 60 -3.76 11.53 4.12
C ALA A 60 -4.27 10.60 3.01
N VAL A 61 -3.36 10.10 2.18
CA VAL A 61 -3.64 9.11 1.13
C VAL A 61 -2.67 7.96 1.33
N ILE A 62 -3.19 6.83 1.79
CA ILE A 62 -2.42 5.61 2.03
C ILE A 62 -2.82 4.61 0.96
N ILE A 63 -1.87 4.12 0.20
CA ILE A 63 -2.12 3.03 -0.76
C ILE A 63 -1.80 1.68 -0.14
N ASN A 64 -2.53 0.64 -0.52
CA ASN A 64 -2.25 -0.75 -0.11
C ASN A 64 -1.60 -1.51 -1.27
N GLY A 65 -0.38 -2.02 -1.06
CA GLY A 65 0.42 -2.63 -2.13
C GLY A 65 0.90 -1.65 -3.18
N GLY A 66 0.94 -2.08 -4.45
CA GLY A 66 1.28 -1.23 -5.59
C GLY A 66 2.77 -0.97 -5.79
N ASP A 67 3.65 -1.80 -5.23
CA ASP A 67 5.10 -1.68 -5.28
C ASP A 67 5.65 -1.48 -6.69
N THR A 68 5.16 -2.26 -7.66
CA THR A 68 5.56 -2.16 -9.07
C THR A 68 5.16 -0.82 -9.69
N TYR A 69 3.96 -0.34 -9.39
CA TYR A 69 3.49 0.97 -9.86
C TYR A 69 4.29 2.12 -9.23
N VAL A 70 4.52 2.06 -7.93
CA VAL A 70 5.27 3.10 -7.19
C VAL A 70 6.74 3.16 -7.67
N ALA A 71 7.36 2.00 -7.89
CA ALA A 71 8.72 1.94 -8.43
C ALA A 71 8.81 2.60 -9.81
N GLU A 72 7.88 2.29 -10.71
CA GLU A 72 7.79 2.89 -12.05
C GLU A 72 7.52 4.40 -11.97
N TYR A 73 6.59 4.82 -11.09
CA TYR A 73 6.30 6.25 -10.90
C TYR A 73 7.53 7.01 -10.41
N ARG A 74 8.25 6.43 -9.44
CA ARG A 74 9.49 7.01 -8.91
C ARG A 74 10.59 7.12 -9.98
N GLU A 75 10.72 6.11 -10.83
CA GLU A 75 11.69 6.13 -11.95
C GLU A 75 11.38 7.26 -12.95
N ARG A 76 10.09 7.46 -13.26
CA ARG A 76 9.66 8.49 -14.23
C ARG A 76 9.72 9.92 -13.67
N TYR A 77 9.33 10.12 -12.41
CA TYR A 77 9.07 11.46 -11.85
C TYR A 77 9.97 11.82 -10.66
N GLY A 78 10.71 10.89 -10.10
CA GLY A 78 11.69 11.10 -9.05
C GLY A 78 11.13 11.26 -7.63
N ALA A 79 9.84 11.58 -7.49
CA ALA A 79 9.20 11.81 -6.19
C ALA A 79 7.80 11.19 -6.16
N ILE A 80 7.45 10.54 -5.04
CA ILE A 80 6.18 9.79 -4.87
C ILE A 80 5.17 10.52 -3.97
N ASP A 81 5.54 11.61 -3.37
CA ASP A 81 4.70 12.44 -2.50
C ASP A 81 3.53 13.12 -3.23
N GLN A 82 3.51 13.09 -4.56
CA GLN A 82 2.43 13.61 -5.39
C GLN A 82 1.28 12.60 -5.60
N ILE A 83 1.49 11.34 -5.25
CA ILE A 83 0.50 10.28 -5.43
C ILE A 83 0.07 9.62 -4.13
N MET A 84 0.83 9.80 -3.05
CA MET A 84 0.50 9.24 -1.73
C MET A 84 1.22 9.98 -0.60
N THR A 85 0.67 9.88 0.60
CA THR A 85 1.32 10.31 1.84
C THR A 85 1.82 9.13 2.66
N GLY A 86 1.38 7.92 2.34
CA GLY A 86 1.78 6.69 3.00
C GLY A 86 1.55 5.45 2.15
N VAL A 87 2.24 4.38 2.50
CA VAL A 87 2.08 3.05 1.91
C VAL A 87 1.82 2.03 3.00
N ASN A 88 0.84 1.17 2.80
CA ASN A 88 0.64 -0.05 3.57
C ASN A 88 1.10 -1.25 2.75
N GLN A 89 1.80 -2.18 3.40
CA GLN A 89 2.17 -3.45 2.79
C GLN A 89 1.78 -4.59 3.72
N GLU A 90 1.10 -5.56 3.17
CA GLU A 90 0.68 -6.75 3.90
C GLU A 90 1.69 -7.88 3.73
N SER A 91 1.85 -8.68 4.79
CA SER A 91 2.58 -9.95 4.74
C SER A 91 4.04 -9.82 4.24
N VAL A 92 4.76 -8.83 4.75
CA VAL A 92 6.19 -8.64 4.46
C VAL A 92 7.04 -9.72 5.15
N TRP A 93 6.73 -10.02 6.41
CA TRP A 93 7.42 -11.01 7.23
C TRP A 93 6.62 -12.31 7.39
N SER A 94 5.30 -12.19 7.43
CA SER A 94 4.38 -13.31 7.52
C SER A 94 3.92 -13.75 6.13
N SER A 95 3.35 -14.95 6.05
CA SER A 95 2.67 -15.44 4.86
C SER A 95 1.29 -15.99 5.22
N ILE A 96 0.36 -15.96 4.28
CA ILE A 96 -0.99 -16.47 4.45
C ILE A 96 -1.19 -17.60 3.45
N ASP A 97 -1.60 -18.75 3.95
CA ASP A 97 -2.19 -19.80 3.14
C ASP A 97 -3.71 -19.65 3.22
N PHE A 98 -4.30 -19.12 2.16
CA PHE A 98 -5.74 -18.86 2.10
C PHE A 98 -6.58 -20.14 2.01
N ASP A 99 -6.00 -21.24 1.51
CA ASP A 99 -6.73 -22.53 1.40
C ASP A 99 -6.91 -23.19 2.77
N SER A 100 -5.87 -23.13 3.58
CA SER A 100 -5.89 -23.70 4.94
C SER A 100 -6.24 -22.69 6.04
N GLY A 101 -6.22 -21.40 5.74
CA GLY A 101 -6.38 -20.33 6.72
C GLY A 101 -5.25 -20.23 7.74
N THR A 102 -4.04 -20.73 7.39
CA THR A 102 -2.89 -20.75 8.27
C THR A 102 -1.87 -19.66 7.95
N PHE A 103 -1.12 -19.25 8.99
CA PHE A 103 -0.06 -18.26 8.88
C PHE A 103 1.31 -18.93 8.94
N GLY A 104 2.22 -18.46 8.09
CA GLY A 104 3.61 -18.89 8.03
C GLY A 104 4.58 -17.71 8.11
N GLU A 105 5.86 -17.98 7.84
CA GLU A 105 6.89 -16.96 7.62
C GLU A 105 7.12 -16.78 6.11
N GLN A 106 7.33 -15.55 5.69
CA GLN A 106 7.65 -15.22 4.30
C GLN A 106 9.05 -15.72 3.94
N THR A 107 9.27 -16.00 2.65
CA THR A 107 10.63 -16.32 2.17
C THR A 107 11.57 -15.13 2.39
N SER A 108 12.87 -15.39 2.54
CA SER A 108 13.85 -14.31 2.69
C SER A 108 13.89 -13.41 1.47
N GLU A 109 13.75 -13.97 0.27
CA GLU A 109 13.77 -13.23 -0.98
C GLU A 109 12.60 -12.22 -1.08
N THR A 110 11.39 -12.67 -0.84
CA THR A 110 10.18 -11.82 -0.87
C THR A 110 10.22 -10.76 0.23
N ARG A 111 10.61 -11.16 1.45
CA ARG A 111 10.75 -10.24 2.57
C ARG A 111 11.78 -9.14 2.26
N ASP A 112 12.97 -9.50 1.80
CA ASP A 112 14.06 -8.56 1.55
C ASP A 112 13.71 -7.60 0.39
N TYR A 113 12.93 -8.07 -0.60
CA TYR A 113 12.36 -7.24 -1.65
C TYR A 113 11.43 -6.16 -1.07
N PHE A 114 10.43 -6.56 -0.29
CA PHE A 114 9.48 -5.60 0.29
C PHE A 114 10.13 -4.68 1.34
N CYS A 115 11.04 -5.18 2.16
CA CYS A 115 11.80 -4.34 3.09
C CYS A 115 12.51 -3.22 2.34
N LYS A 116 13.24 -3.54 1.27
CA LYS A 116 13.94 -2.54 0.45
C LYS A 116 12.97 -1.54 -0.20
N TYR A 117 11.83 -1.99 -0.69
CA TYR A 117 10.79 -1.13 -1.24
C TYR A 117 10.30 -0.12 -0.21
N LEU A 118 9.92 -0.60 0.98
CA LEU A 118 9.39 0.22 2.06
C LEU A 118 10.42 1.21 2.63
N GLU A 119 11.67 0.78 2.78
CA GLU A 119 12.78 1.65 3.17
C GLU A 119 12.99 2.78 2.14
N THR A 120 12.83 2.47 0.85
CA THR A 120 12.88 3.47 -0.22
C THR A 120 11.72 4.46 -0.13
N CYS A 121 10.49 3.99 0.11
CA CYS A 121 9.33 4.85 0.33
C CYS A 121 9.53 5.78 1.54
N LYS A 122 10.05 5.26 2.65
CA LYS A 122 10.36 6.07 3.84
C LYS A 122 11.41 7.13 3.56
N ALA A 123 12.44 6.78 2.80
CA ALA A 123 13.49 7.73 2.40
C ALA A 123 12.95 8.85 1.48
N ASP A 124 11.91 8.57 0.69
CA ASP A 124 11.21 9.56 -0.14
C ASP A 124 10.18 10.38 0.67
N GLY A 125 10.08 10.18 1.99
CA GLY A 125 9.32 11.03 2.91
C GLY A 125 7.87 10.64 3.12
N VAL A 126 7.44 9.44 2.70
CA VAL A 126 6.09 8.94 2.97
C VAL A 126 6.05 8.03 4.20
N GLU A 127 4.90 7.98 4.87
CA GLU A 127 4.73 7.11 6.03
C GLU A 127 4.58 5.65 5.59
N VAL A 128 5.12 4.73 6.40
CA VAL A 128 5.10 3.30 6.10
C VAL A 128 4.32 2.54 7.17
N TYR A 129 3.42 1.69 6.71
CA TYR A 129 2.56 0.85 7.53
C TYR A 129 2.74 -0.62 7.11
N LEU A 130 2.86 -1.50 8.08
CA LEU A 130 2.88 -2.95 7.87
C LEU A 130 1.64 -3.58 8.49
N LEU A 131 0.99 -4.46 7.72
CA LEU A 131 -0.05 -5.35 8.23
C LEU A 131 0.46 -6.79 8.15
N GLU A 132 0.61 -7.42 9.30
CA GLU A 132 1.17 -8.76 9.41
C GLU A 132 0.19 -9.73 10.06
N TYR A 133 0.25 -10.99 9.66
CA TYR A 133 -0.66 -12.03 10.13
C TYR A 133 0.13 -13.16 10.77
N THR A 134 0.20 -13.18 12.11
CA THR A 134 0.95 -14.23 12.79
C THR A 134 0.62 -14.33 14.27
N THR A 135 0.71 -15.56 14.80
CA THR A 135 0.69 -15.85 16.25
C THR A 135 2.03 -16.32 16.75
N ASN A 136 3.07 -16.40 15.90
CA ASN A 136 4.41 -16.84 16.27
C ASN A 136 5.14 -15.76 17.09
N PRO A 137 5.44 -15.97 18.40
CA PRO A 137 6.04 -14.94 19.22
C PRO A 137 7.43 -14.48 18.76
N LYS A 138 8.19 -15.37 18.12
CA LYS A 138 9.52 -15.03 17.60
C LYS A 138 9.41 -14.12 16.38
N LEU A 139 8.46 -14.39 15.51
CA LEU A 139 8.21 -13.57 14.33
C LEU A 139 7.66 -12.20 14.74
N ILE A 140 6.72 -12.16 15.68
CA ILE A 140 6.18 -10.92 16.26
C ILE A 140 7.32 -10.04 16.79
N GLN A 141 8.27 -10.63 17.49
CA GLN A 141 9.40 -9.86 18.04
C GLN A 141 10.28 -9.28 16.92
N LYS A 142 10.60 -10.07 15.89
CA LYS A 142 11.38 -9.61 14.73
C LYS A 142 10.70 -8.44 14.02
N ILE A 143 9.39 -8.55 13.77
CA ILE A 143 8.59 -7.49 13.12
C ILE A 143 8.65 -6.20 13.95
N LYS A 144 8.44 -6.29 15.26
CA LYS A 144 8.48 -5.13 16.17
C LYS A 144 9.84 -4.45 16.19
N GLU A 145 10.92 -5.23 16.22
CA GLU A 145 12.29 -4.71 16.20
C GLU A 145 12.56 -3.98 14.87
N TYR A 146 12.26 -4.62 13.75
CA TYR A 146 12.44 -4.02 12.43
C TYR A 146 11.62 -2.72 12.26
N CYS A 147 10.34 -2.75 12.58
CA CYS A 147 9.51 -1.55 12.45
C CYS A 147 9.98 -0.40 13.36
N LYS A 148 10.47 -0.73 14.56
CA LYS A 148 11.04 0.27 15.45
C LYS A 148 12.34 0.87 14.91
N GLU A 149 13.21 0.05 14.32
CA GLU A 149 14.48 0.50 13.72
C GLU A 149 14.25 1.40 12.50
N GLN A 150 13.23 1.09 11.70
CA GLN A 150 12.90 1.83 10.48
C GLN A 150 11.92 2.99 10.71
N ASP A 151 11.41 3.17 11.93
CA ASP A 151 10.33 4.14 12.23
C ASP A 151 9.08 3.88 11.38
N PHE A 152 8.65 2.61 11.30
CA PHE A 152 7.45 2.17 10.60
C PHE A 152 6.31 1.91 11.57
N HIS A 153 5.09 2.21 11.14
CA HIS A 153 3.88 1.79 11.83
C HIS A 153 3.59 0.32 11.51
N PHE A 154 2.98 -0.40 12.45
CA PHE A 154 2.60 -1.78 12.20
C PHE A 154 1.36 -2.21 12.98
N TYR A 155 0.64 -3.15 12.41
CA TYR A 155 -0.40 -3.92 13.08
C TYR A 155 -0.15 -5.42 12.84
N ILE A 156 -0.27 -6.22 13.89
CA ILE A 156 -0.10 -7.68 13.80
C ILE A 156 -1.42 -8.32 14.19
N SER A 157 -2.09 -8.92 13.22
CA SER A 157 -3.33 -9.65 13.41
C SER A 157 -3.09 -11.13 13.69
N ASN A 158 -3.94 -11.72 14.50
CA ASN A 158 -4.00 -13.15 14.73
C ASN A 158 -5.11 -13.85 13.92
N SER A 159 -5.84 -13.10 13.11
CA SER A 159 -6.90 -13.58 12.22
C SER A 159 -6.94 -12.77 10.94
N LEU A 160 -7.65 -13.28 9.92
CA LEU A 160 -7.95 -12.53 8.68
C LEU A 160 -9.10 -11.54 8.85
N GLU A 161 -9.82 -11.61 9.96
CA GLU A 161 -10.87 -10.67 10.31
C GLU A 161 -10.22 -9.47 11.02
N LEU A 162 -10.26 -8.30 10.41
CA LEU A 162 -9.59 -7.08 10.89
C LEU A 162 -10.50 -6.20 11.77
N GLY A 163 -11.63 -6.71 12.22
CA GLY A 163 -12.52 -5.94 13.09
C GLY A 163 -13.72 -6.70 13.53
#